data_29e8fe37a58940710d354c5874ceb25e
#
_entry.id   29e8fe37a58940710d354c5874ceb25e
#
_cell.length_a   1.000
_cell.length_b   1.000
_cell.length_c   1.000
_cell.angle_alpha   90.00
_cell.angle_beta   90.00
_cell.angle_gamma   90.00
#
_symmetry.space_group_name_H-M   'P 1'
#
loop_
_entity.id
_entity.type
_entity.pdbx_description
1 polymer ?
#
loop_
_entity_poly.entity_id
_entity_poly.type
_entity_poly.pdbx_seq_one_letter_code
_entity_poly.pdbx_strand_id
1 'polypeptide(L)'
;MAIFKIDKNKVIKCSIKEDGFGDEFALRDFFADNLEDLLGIRFIEKEYPILEGRIDTLGLDENNSPVIIEYKWKENEEVLAQGLFYYNWLIINKKHFELLVTNKLGKNIKVNWEQPRVILVARNFGRYILGAVQQEKHIKLITYHYYQPDILHLENIYTPTELKSTKHTTTQKNGEEYSLQYHLNKTSPEMQQRFQTLREKILQLSGEIEERDTYKTGIAYRTTKSFVRFEFSPTWIKVLLRDRSYPDDDRKLVKDITSNEWGYLGLVKFRPGSDIDYIFGLIKQSYKSIS
;
A
#
# COMPACT_ATOMS: atom_id res chain seq x y z
N MET A 1 -7.98 20.07 -11.33
CA MET A 1 -6.55 19.93 -11.73
C MET A 1 -6.46 19.96 -13.24
N ALA A 2 -5.42 20.59 -13.84
CA ALA A 2 -5.20 20.58 -15.30
C ALA A 2 -3.97 19.73 -15.61
N ILE A 3 -4.12 18.75 -16.50
CA ILE A 3 -3.03 17.87 -16.95
C ILE A 3 -2.64 18.29 -18.37
N PHE A 4 -1.35 18.41 -18.61
CA PHE A 4 -0.79 18.76 -19.89
C PHE A 4 0.28 17.74 -20.30
N LYS A 5 0.20 17.26 -21.52
CA LYS A 5 1.28 16.50 -22.16
C LYS A 5 2.25 17.48 -22.80
N ILE A 6 3.53 17.28 -22.56
CA ILE A 6 4.59 18.02 -23.25
C ILE A 6 5.10 17.14 -24.39
N ASP A 7 4.94 17.61 -25.62
CA ASP A 7 5.48 16.96 -26.81
C ASP A 7 6.48 17.91 -27.47
N LYS A 8 7.76 17.61 -27.32
CA LYS A 8 8.88 18.48 -27.69
C LYS A 8 8.73 19.85 -27.00
N ASN A 9 8.38 20.91 -27.75
CA ASN A 9 8.19 22.26 -27.24
C ASN A 9 6.72 22.71 -27.25
N LYS A 10 5.76 21.78 -27.42
CA LYS A 10 4.33 22.06 -27.42
C LYS A 10 3.67 21.51 -26.17
N VAL A 11 2.74 22.28 -25.64
CA VAL A 11 1.90 21.91 -24.51
C VAL A 11 0.52 21.55 -25.03
N ILE A 12 0.07 20.33 -24.77
CA ILE A 12 -1.23 19.82 -25.17
C ILE A 12 -2.03 19.57 -23.89
N LYS A 13 -3.15 20.27 -23.72
CA LYS A 13 -4.05 20.03 -22.60
C LYS A 13 -4.74 18.68 -22.75
N CYS A 14 -4.61 17.82 -21.75
CA CYS A 14 -5.32 16.54 -21.69
C CYS A 14 -6.77 16.80 -21.24
N SER A 15 -7.74 16.28 -21.99
CA SER A 15 -9.15 16.32 -21.64
C SER A 15 -9.57 15.05 -20.89
N ILE A 16 -10.51 15.18 -19.96
CA ILE A 16 -11.10 14.01 -19.32
C ILE A 16 -11.86 13.21 -20.37
N LYS A 17 -11.66 11.91 -20.38
CA LYS A 17 -12.46 10.97 -21.15
C LYS A 17 -13.73 10.68 -20.34
N GLU A 18 -14.85 11.33 -20.67
CA GLU A 18 -16.08 11.26 -19.87
C GLU A 18 -16.62 9.84 -19.76
N ASP A 19 -16.54 9.04 -20.82
CA ASP A 19 -16.95 7.63 -20.82
C ASP A 19 -15.97 6.73 -20.05
N GLY A 20 -14.77 7.22 -19.74
CA GLY A 20 -13.75 6.52 -18.96
C GLY A 20 -13.46 5.13 -19.49
N PHE A 21 -13.75 4.13 -18.66
CA PHE A 21 -13.64 2.71 -19.00
C PHE A 21 -14.89 2.15 -19.71
N GLY A 22 -15.95 2.94 -19.89
CA GLY A 22 -17.21 2.52 -20.50
C GLY A 22 -18.25 2.12 -19.46
N ASP A 23 -17.93 1.23 -18.55
CA ASP A 23 -18.83 0.81 -17.46
C ASP A 23 -18.03 0.37 -16.20
N GLU A 24 -18.76 -0.07 -15.17
CA GLU A 24 -18.22 -0.53 -13.89
C GLU A 24 -17.45 -1.86 -14.03
N PHE A 25 -17.88 -2.74 -14.93
CA PHE A 25 -17.23 -4.02 -15.17
C PHE A 25 -15.86 -3.83 -15.83
N ALA A 26 -15.78 -2.98 -16.84
CA ALA A 26 -14.53 -2.66 -17.52
C ALA A 26 -13.55 -1.94 -16.57
N LEU A 27 -14.04 -1.04 -15.72
CA LEU A 27 -13.25 -0.40 -14.67
C LEU A 27 -12.67 -1.44 -13.70
N ARG A 28 -13.52 -2.31 -13.15
CA ARG A 28 -13.12 -3.37 -12.24
C ARG A 28 -12.09 -4.30 -12.87
N ASP A 29 -12.35 -4.78 -14.09
CA ASP A 29 -11.47 -5.72 -14.77
C ASP A 29 -10.10 -5.09 -15.05
N PHE A 30 -10.06 -3.84 -15.50
CA PHE A 30 -8.81 -3.09 -15.69
C PHE A 30 -8.00 -2.98 -14.38
N PHE A 31 -8.67 -2.63 -13.26
CA PHE A 31 -7.99 -2.56 -11.97
C PHE A 31 -7.53 -3.93 -11.48
N ALA A 32 -8.34 -4.98 -11.64
CA ALA A 32 -8.01 -6.34 -11.22
C ALA A 32 -6.76 -6.87 -11.96
N ASP A 33 -6.67 -6.62 -13.27
CA ASP A 33 -5.55 -7.03 -14.11
C ASP A 33 -4.25 -6.23 -13.82
N ASN A 34 -4.37 -5.02 -13.27
CA ASN A 34 -3.25 -4.13 -12.97
C ASN A 34 -3.13 -3.80 -11.48
N LEU A 35 -3.71 -4.62 -10.60
CA LEU A 35 -3.90 -4.31 -9.18
C LEU A 35 -2.59 -4.08 -8.43
N GLU A 36 -1.56 -4.86 -8.76
CA GLU A 36 -0.25 -4.71 -8.18
C GLU A 36 0.39 -3.37 -8.59
N ASP A 37 0.28 -3.00 -9.86
CA ASP A 37 0.87 -1.77 -10.37
C ASP A 37 0.16 -0.53 -9.88
N LEU A 38 -1.17 -0.55 -9.81
CA LEU A 38 -1.98 0.59 -9.40
C LEU A 38 -1.99 0.81 -7.89
N LEU A 39 -2.07 -0.27 -7.09
CA LEU A 39 -2.35 -0.17 -5.66
C LEU A 39 -1.35 -0.93 -4.77
N GLY A 40 -0.40 -1.67 -5.34
CA GLY A 40 0.52 -2.53 -4.58
C GLY A 40 -0.21 -3.68 -3.89
N ILE A 41 -1.25 -4.22 -4.52
CA ILE A 41 -2.10 -5.28 -3.97
C ILE A 41 -2.02 -6.50 -4.88
N ARG A 42 -1.71 -7.65 -4.30
CA ARG A 42 -1.73 -8.92 -4.99
C ARG A 42 -3.17 -9.41 -5.17
N PHE A 43 -3.57 -9.65 -6.40
CA PHE A 43 -4.89 -10.15 -6.76
C PHE A 43 -5.15 -11.55 -6.19
N ILE A 44 -6.34 -11.78 -5.66
CA ILE A 44 -6.82 -13.08 -5.17
C ILE A 44 -8.01 -13.57 -6.00
N GLU A 45 -9.11 -12.79 -6.04
CA GLU A 45 -10.33 -13.16 -6.74
C GLU A 45 -11.12 -11.91 -7.10
N LYS A 46 -11.87 -11.96 -8.20
CA LYS A 46 -12.87 -10.95 -8.55
C LYS A 46 -14.25 -11.56 -8.56
N GLU A 47 -15.27 -10.71 -8.36
CA GLU A 47 -16.68 -11.12 -8.32
C GLU A 47 -16.95 -12.25 -7.32
N TYR A 48 -16.32 -12.17 -6.14
CA TYR A 48 -16.41 -13.21 -5.14
C TYR A 48 -17.82 -13.26 -4.53
N PRO A 49 -18.58 -14.38 -4.74
CA PRO A 49 -19.94 -14.49 -4.26
C PRO A 49 -19.99 -14.66 -2.74
N ILE A 50 -20.88 -13.93 -2.10
CA ILE A 50 -21.24 -14.10 -0.70
C ILE A 50 -22.75 -14.22 -0.58
N LEU A 51 -23.28 -14.60 0.61
CA LEU A 51 -24.69 -14.90 0.76
C LEU A 51 -25.62 -13.76 0.30
N GLU A 52 -25.25 -12.50 0.57
CA GLU A 52 -26.10 -11.32 0.32
C GLU A 52 -25.42 -10.31 -0.64
N GLY A 53 -24.58 -10.79 -1.55
CA GLY A 53 -23.93 -9.91 -2.51
C GLY A 53 -22.74 -10.54 -3.20
N ARG A 54 -21.90 -9.67 -3.76
CA ARG A 54 -20.70 -10.08 -4.48
C ARG A 54 -19.64 -9.01 -4.30
N ILE A 55 -18.48 -9.41 -3.77
CA ILE A 55 -17.34 -8.53 -3.58
C ILE A 55 -16.64 -8.36 -4.93
N ASP A 56 -16.42 -7.12 -5.36
CA ASP A 56 -15.84 -6.83 -6.67
C ASP A 56 -14.42 -7.39 -6.81
N THR A 57 -13.53 -7.09 -5.84
CA THR A 57 -12.15 -7.63 -5.87
C THR A 57 -11.64 -7.89 -4.46
N LEU A 58 -11.03 -9.07 -4.29
CA LEU A 58 -10.28 -9.47 -3.12
C LEU A 58 -8.78 -9.49 -3.42
N GLY A 59 -7.97 -9.00 -2.49
CA GLY A 59 -6.52 -9.00 -2.60
C GLY A 59 -5.79 -9.08 -1.27
N LEU A 60 -4.46 -9.16 -1.37
CA LEU A 60 -3.53 -9.04 -0.24
C LEU A 60 -2.55 -7.90 -0.51
N ASP A 61 -2.29 -7.07 0.48
CA ASP A 61 -1.21 -6.07 0.39
C ASP A 61 0.17 -6.70 0.61
N GLU A 62 1.23 -5.88 0.55
CA GLU A 62 2.62 -6.33 0.72
C GLU A 62 2.92 -6.89 2.12
N ASN A 63 2.04 -6.71 3.10
CA ASN A 63 2.14 -7.29 4.44
C ASN A 63 1.22 -8.50 4.61
N ASN A 64 0.65 -9.02 3.52
CA ASN A 64 -0.37 -10.05 3.49
C ASN A 64 -1.65 -9.69 4.25
N SER A 65 -1.94 -8.40 4.43
CA SER A 65 -3.22 -7.97 5.00
C SER A 65 -4.32 -8.01 3.95
N PRO A 66 -5.51 -8.52 4.29
CA PRO A 66 -6.64 -8.59 3.36
C PRO A 66 -7.10 -7.21 2.91
N VAL A 67 -7.39 -7.10 1.62
CA VAL A 67 -7.95 -5.88 1.03
C VAL A 67 -9.15 -6.24 0.18
N ILE A 68 -10.26 -5.54 0.40
CA ILE A 68 -11.42 -5.52 -0.49
C ILE A 68 -11.33 -4.26 -1.33
N ILE A 69 -11.63 -4.35 -2.61
CA ILE A 69 -11.76 -3.17 -3.48
C ILE A 69 -13.16 -3.20 -4.10
N GLU A 70 -13.88 -2.09 -3.94
CA GLU A 70 -15.17 -1.83 -4.56
C GLU A 70 -15.02 -0.68 -5.55
N TYR A 71 -15.66 -0.82 -6.70
CA TYR A 71 -15.59 0.17 -7.77
C TYR A 71 -16.94 0.80 -8.02
N LYS A 72 -16.94 2.10 -8.32
CA LYS A 72 -18.12 2.80 -8.81
C LYS A 72 -17.76 3.66 -10.01
N TRP A 73 -18.39 3.35 -11.13
CA TRP A 73 -18.24 4.13 -12.34
C TRP A 73 -18.92 5.48 -12.27
N LYS A 74 -20.05 5.55 -11.57
CA LYS A 74 -20.81 6.78 -11.27
C LYS A 74 -20.82 7.03 -9.77
N GLU A 75 -21.18 8.26 -9.39
CA GLU A 75 -21.41 8.59 -7.99
C GLU A 75 -22.49 7.69 -7.40
N ASN A 76 -22.21 7.08 -6.26
CA ASN A 76 -23.11 6.19 -5.56
C ASN A 76 -22.97 6.43 -4.05
N GLU A 77 -24.05 6.88 -3.41
CA GLU A 77 -24.06 7.16 -1.97
C GLU A 77 -24.04 5.87 -1.11
N GLU A 78 -24.40 4.74 -1.67
CA GLU A 78 -24.45 3.45 -0.95
C GLU A 78 -23.09 2.76 -0.88
N VAL A 79 -22.10 3.21 -1.65
CA VAL A 79 -20.78 2.53 -1.75
C VAL A 79 -20.07 2.39 -0.41
N LEU A 80 -20.25 3.35 0.50
CA LEU A 80 -19.69 3.28 1.85
C LEU A 80 -20.37 2.19 2.69
N ALA A 81 -21.69 2.11 2.66
CA ALA A 81 -22.45 1.07 3.35
C ALA A 81 -22.11 -0.32 2.80
N GLN A 82 -21.97 -0.44 1.48
CA GLN A 82 -21.54 -1.67 0.81
C GLN A 82 -20.12 -2.07 1.25
N GLY A 83 -19.18 -1.13 1.29
CA GLY A 83 -17.82 -1.39 1.76
C GLY A 83 -17.76 -1.85 3.21
N LEU A 84 -18.54 -1.23 4.11
CA LEU A 84 -18.66 -1.64 5.52
C LEU A 84 -19.29 -3.02 5.68
N PHE A 85 -20.31 -3.35 4.89
CA PHE A 85 -20.92 -4.66 4.86
C PHE A 85 -19.91 -5.75 4.47
N TYR A 86 -19.13 -5.53 3.41
CA TYR A 86 -18.10 -6.47 2.96
C TYR A 86 -16.93 -6.57 3.92
N TYR A 87 -16.54 -5.46 4.56
CA TYR A 87 -15.55 -5.48 5.64
C TYR A 87 -16.00 -6.39 6.79
N ASN A 88 -17.24 -6.24 7.24
CA ASN A 88 -17.80 -7.07 8.30
C ASN A 88 -17.82 -8.56 7.89
N TRP A 89 -18.24 -8.85 6.66
CA TRP A 89 -18.19 -10.21 6.12
C TRP A 89 -16.77 -10.79 6.20
N LEU A 90 -15.76 -10.02 5.76
CA LEU A 90 -14.36 -10.43 5.77
C LEU A 90 -13.87 -10.78 7.17
N ILE A 91 -14.21 -9.97 8.16
CA ILE A 91 -13.81 -10.17 9.57
C ILE A 91 -14.48 -11.41 10.18
N ILE A 92 -15.73 -11.66 9.83
CA ILE A 92 -16.46 -12.85 10.32
C ILE A 92 -15.95 -14.13 9.62
N ASN A 93 -15.61 -14.05 8.33
CA ASN A 93 -15.26 -15.18 7.49
C ASN A 93 -13.74 -15.37 7.29
N LYS A 94 -12.92 -15.04 8.30
CA LYS A 94 -11.43 -15.11 8.21
C LYS A 94 -10.93 -16.45 7.68
N LYS A 95 -11.46 -17.56 8.16
CA LYS A 95 -11.05 -18.90 7.74
C LYS A 95 -11.37 -19.19 6.26
N HIS A 96 -12.49 -18.68 5.78
CA HIS A 96 -12.87 -18.78 4.36
C HIS A 96 -11.85 -18.02 3.49
N PHE A 97 -11.51 -16.79 3.88
CA PHE A 97 -10.52 -16.00 3.16
C PHE A 97 -9.13 -16.65 3.22
N GLU A 98 -8.67 -17.17 4.37
CA GLU A 98 -7.40 -17.90 4.51
C GLU A 98 -7.34 -19.13 3.59
N LEU A 99 -8.45 -19.87 3.48
CA LEU A 99 -8.56 -21.01 2.56
C LEU A 99 -8.47 -20.57 1.10
N LEU A 100 -9.15 -19.48 0.74
CA LEU A 100 -9.09 -18.90 -0.61
C LEU A 100 -7.65 -18.47 -0.96
N VAL A 101 -6.97 -17.78 -0.05
CA VAL A 101 -5.55 -17.40 -0.21
C VAL A 101 -4.67 -18.64 -0.39
N THR A 102 -4.86 -19.66 0.43
CA THR A 102 -4.10 -20.93 0.34
C THR A 102 -4.28 -21.60 -1.02
N ASN A 103 -5.51 -21.61 -1.52
CA ASN A 103 -5.83 -22.24 -2.82
C ASN A 103 -5.25 -21.45 -4.01
N LYS A 104 -5.22 -20.13 -3.93
CA LYS A 104 -4.77 -19.25 -5.03
C LYS A 104 -3.26 -19.01 -5.02
N LEU A 105 -2.65 -18.86 -3.85
CA LEU A 105 -1.25 -18.44 -3.70
C LEU A 105 -0.35 -19.48 -3.04
N GLY A 106 -0.92 -20.60 -2.54
CA GLY A 106 -0.17 -21.65 -1.88
C GLY A 106 -0.14 -21.55 -0.35
N LYS A 107 0.26 -22.66 0.28
CA LYS A 107 0.19 -22.87 1.74
C LYS A 107 1.17 -22.03 2.57
N ASN A 108 2.18 -21.43 1.92
CA ASN A 108 3.22 -20.70 2.63
C ASN A 108 2.82 -19.26 2.98
N ILE A 109 1.70 -18.77 2.44
CA ILE A 109 1.21 -17.41 2.68
C ILE A 109 0.38 -17.42 3.94
N LYS A 110 0.83 -16.66 4.94
CA LYS A 110 0.07 -16.40 6.16
C LYS A 110 -0.64 -15.05 6.05
N VAL A 111 -1.96 -15.08 6.16
CA VAL A 111 -2.77 -13.86 6.17
C VAL A 111 -2.52 -13.08 7.45
N ASN A 112 -2.23 -11.79 7.30
CA ASN A 112 -2.04 -10.86 8.40
C ASN A 112 -3.34 -10.08 8.65
N TRP A 113 -3.98 -10.31 9.79
CA TRP A 113 -5.23 -9.68 10.19
C TRP A 113 -5.06 -8.39 10.99
N GLU A 114 -3.86 -7.80 11.00
CA GLU A 114 -3.62 -6.54 11.75
C GLU A 114 -4.33 -5.35 11.10
N GLN A 115 -4.35 -5.29 9.76
CA GLN A 115 -4.91 -4.14 9.04
C GLN A 115 -5.74 -4.53 7.80
N PRO A 116 -6.77 -5.38 7.96
CA PRO A 116 -7.70 -5.61 6.88
C PRO A 116 -8.45 -4.31 6.55
N ARG A 117 -8.71 -4.05 5.27
CA ARG A 117 -9.32 -2.79 4.84
C ARG A 117 -10.12 -2.92 3.56
N VAL A 118 -10.92 -1.89 3.32
CA VAL A 118 -11.64 -1.70 2.05
C VAL A 118 -11.11 -0.45 1.35
N ILE A 119 -10.94 -0.53 0.06
CA ILE A 119 -10.64 0.59 -0.81
C ILE A 119 -11.86 0.81 -1.69
N LEU A 120 -12.44 1.99 -1.62
CA LEU A 120 -13.50 2.42 -2.51
C LEU A 120 -12.89 3.26 -3.63
N VAL A 121 -13.12 2.87 -4.86
CA VAL A 121 -12.60 3.52 -6.06
C VAL A 121 -13.76 4.10 -6.86
N ALA A 122 -13.80 5.42 -7.03
CA ALA A 122 -14.85 6.09 -7.79
C ALA A 122 -14.31 7.34 -8.50
N ARG A 123 -15.08 7.92 -9.43
CA ARG A 123 -14.71 9.21 -10.05
C ARG A 123 -14.73 10.36 -9.06
N ASN A 124 -15.69 10.34 -8.15
CA ASN A 124 -15.87 11.31 -7.07
C ASN A 124 -16.66 10.67 -5.94
N PHE A 125 -16.63 11.31 -4.78
CA PHE A 125 -17.41 10.92 -3.62
C PHE A 125 -18.24 12.11 -3.14
N GLY A 126 -19.53 11.86 -2.91
CA GLY A 126 -20.46 12.86 -2.40
C GLY A 126 -20.08 13.35 -1.00
N ARG A 127 -20.54 14.54 -0.64
CA ARG A 127 -20.25 15.19 0.65
C ARG A 127 -20.59 14.33 1.87
N TYR A 128 -21.64 13.52 1.77
CA TYR A 128 -22.07 12.66 2.86
C TYR A 128 -21.10 11.51 3.10
N ILE A 129 -20.57 10.91 2.03
CA ILE A 129 -19.53 9.89 2.11
C ILE A 129 -18.26 10.49 2.73
N LEU A 130 -17.83 11.67 2.24
CA LEU A 130 -16.63 12.35 2.76
C LEU A 130 -16.76 12.72 4.25
N GLY A 131 -17.98 13.05 4.70
CA GLY A 131 -18.25 13.31 6.11
C GLY A 131 -18.28 12.02 6.94
N ALA A 132 -19.02 11.01 6.48
CA ALA A 132 -19.20 9.75 7.20
C ALA A 132 -17.90 8.95 7.33
N VAL A 133 -17.08 8.91 6.28
CA VAL A 133 -15.82 8.14 6.26
C VAL A 133 -14.80 8.61 7.29
N GLN A 134 -14.92 9.84 7.81
CA GLN A 134 -14.00 10.38 8.83
C GLN A 134 -13.98 9.54 10.13
N GLN A 135 -15.03 8.78 10.39
CA GLN A 135 -15.15 7.89 11.54
C GLN A 135 -14.70 6.45 11.23
N GLU A 136 -14.42 6.15 9.95
CA GLU A 136 -14.11 4.80 9.50
C GLU A 136 -12.61 4.55 9.48
N LYS A 137 -12.16 3.55 10.23
CA LYS A 137 -10.74 3.21 10.39
C LYS A 137 -10.20 2.26 9.32
N HIS A 138 -11.11 1.61 8.59
CA HIS A 138 -10.77 0.55 7.65
C HIS A 138 -11.15 0.87 6.20
N ILE A 139 -11.66 2.08 5.95
CA ILE A 139 -12.06 2.51 4.61
C ILE A 139 -11.05 3.50 4.05
N LYS A 140 -10.60 3.27 2.82
CA LYS A 140 -9.78 4.21 2.04
C LYS A 140 -10.57 4.65 0.82
N LEU A 141 -10.55 5.95 0.48
CA LEU A 141 -11.18 6.48 -0.71
C LEU A 141 -10.13 6.90 -1.74
N ILE A 142 -10.30 6.40 -2.95
CA ILE A 142 -9.45 6.75 -4.10
C ILE A 142 -10.36 7.25 -5.22
N THR A 143 -10.08 8.45 -5.74
CA THR A 143 -10.69 8.89 -6.99
C THR A 143 -9.81 8.51 -8.18
N TYR A 144 -10.46 8.21 -9.30
CA TYR A 144 -9.78 7.99 -10.57
C TYR A 144 -10.29 8.97 -11.63
N HIS A 145 -9.36 9.42 -12.48
CA HIS A 145 -9.70 10.23 -13.65
C HIS A 145 -8.93 9.70 -14.85
N TYR A 146 -9.65 9.41 -15.92
CA TYR A 146 -9.05 8.96 -17.16
C TYR A 146 -8.99 10.13 -18.15
N TYR A 147 -7.79 10.50 -18.57
CA TYR A 147 -7.54 11.58 -19.50
C TYR A 147 -7.07 11.06 -20.86
N GLN A 148 -7.45 11.75 -21.93
CA GLN A 148 -6.91 11.50 -23.25
C GLN A 148 -5.53 12.16 -23.38
N PRO A 149 -4.57 11.54 -24.09
CA PRO A 149 -4.55 10.15 -24.54
C PRO A 149 -4.03 9.22 -23.43
N ASP A 150 -4.87 8.32 -22.94
CA ASP A 150 -4.50 7.16 -22.09
C ASP A 150 -3.69 7.47 -20.80
N ILE A 151 -4.08 8.53 -20.09
CA ILE A 151 -3.50 8.88 -18.78
C ILE A 151 -4.53 8.57 -17.70
N LEU A 152 -4.20 7.62 -16.82
CA LEU A 152 -4.96 7.36 -15.61
C LEU A 152 -4.33 8.13 -14.45
N HIS A 153 -5.14 8.93 -13.76
CA HIS A 153 -4.76 9.62 -12.53
C HIS A 153 -5.55 9.02 -11.36
N LEU A 154 -4.84 8.62 -10.33
CA LEU A 154 -5.41 8.16 -9.06
C LEU A 154 -5.07 9.16 -7.96
N GLU A 155 -6.04 9.51 -7.15
CA GLU A 155 -5.86 10.43 -6.03
C GLU A 155 -6.46 9.85 -4.75
N ASN A 156 -5.65 9.82 -3.68
CA ASN A 156 -6.11 9.42 -2.36
C ASN A 156 -6.89 10.56 -1.72
N ILE A 157 -8.21 10.47 -1.67
CA ILE A 157 -9.09 11.48 -1.07
C ILE A 157 -9.16 11.31 0.45
N TYR A 158 -9.17 10.07 0.91
CA TYR A 158 -9.20 9.75 2.32
C TYR A 158 -8.40 8.48 2.60
N THR A 159 -7.52 8.57 3.59
CA THR A 159 -6.85 7.42 4.20
C THR A 159 -7.02 7.54 5.71
N PRO A 160 -7.54 6.53 6.41
CA PRO A 160 -7.73 6.57 7.85
C PRO A 160 -6.45 6.94 8.60
N THR A 161 -6.57 7.70 9.68
CA THR A 161 -5.42 8.16 10.47
C THR A 161 -4.63 7.00 11.07
N GLU A 162 -5.30 5.89 11.40
CA GLU A 162 -4.63 4.66 11.88
C GLU A 162 -3.85 3.93 10.77
N LEU A 163 -4.11 4.25 9.51
CA LEU A 163 -3.32 3.80 8.36
C LEU A 163 -2.27 4.84 7.94
N LYS A 164 -2.32 6.04 8.51
CA LYS A 164 -1.29 7.09 8.39
C LYS A 164 -0.47 7.06 9.66
N SER A 165 0.84 7.02 9.58
CA SER A 165 1.67 7.31 10.74
C SER A 165 1.51 8.79 11.08
N THR A 166 0.63 9.13 11.99
CA THR A 166 0.50 10.46 12.55
C THR A 166 0.95 10.47 14.00
N LYS A 167 1.70 11.52 14.34
CA LYS A 167 2.15 11.89 15.67
C LYS A 167 1.14 11.46 16.77
N HIS A 168 1.65 10.67 17.71
CA HIS A 168 1.13 10.40 19.05
C HIS A 168 -0.28 10.90 19.39
N THR A 169 -1.25 9.96 19.44
CA THR A 169 -2.39 10.08 20.34
C THR A 169 -2.74 8.69 20.87
N THR A 170 -2.54 8.52 22.16
CA THR A 170 -2.85 7.34 22.96
C THR A 170 -4.35 7.11 23.01
N THR A 171 -4.82 5.95 22.54
CA THR A 171 -6.11 5.39 22.99
C THR A 171 -5.99 3.89 23.16
N GLN A 172 -6.07 3.45 24.41
CA GLN A 172 -6.01 2.04 24.81
C GLN A 172 -7.31 1.31 24.48
N LYS A 173 -7.22 0.09 23.92
CA LYS A 173 -7.73 -1.16 24.51
C LYS A 173 -7.43 -2.38 23.62
N ASN A 174 -6.70 -3.36 24.23
CA ASN A 174 -6.56 -4.76 23.82
C ASN A 174 -6.01 -5.07 22.42
N GLY A 175 -4.88 -4.46 22.06
CA GLY A 175 -3.97 -4.85 21.00
C GLY A 175 -2.66 -4.14 21.27
N GLU A 176 -1.54 -4.81 21.18
CA GLU A 176 -0.23 -4.15 21.22
C GLU A 176 -0.23 -3.08 20.12
N GLU A 177 -0.15 -1.82 20.50
CA GLU A 177 -0.08 -0.69 19.58
C GLU A 177 1.32 -0.65 19.00
N TYR A 178 1.46 -1.03 17.75
CA TYR A 178 2.72 -0.94 17.05
C TYR A 178 2.93 0.51 16.59
N SER A 179 4.06 1.07 16.96
CA SER A 179 4.45 2.44 16.64
C SER A 179 5.93 2.50 16.29
N LEU A 180 6.38 3.63 15.76
CA LEU A 180 7.80 3.87 15.57
C LEU A 180 8.62 3.51 16.83
N GLN A 181 8.16 3.97 18.00
CA GLN A 181 8.85 3.70 19.27
C GLN A 181 8.87 2.21 19.62
N TYR A 182 7.78 1.47 19.36
CA TYR A 182 7.75 0.02 19.55
C TYR A 182 8.85 -0.68 18.74
N HIS A 183 9.04 -0.27 17.49
CA HIS A 183 10.07 -0.86 16.63
C HIS A 183 11.48 -0.45 17.07
N LEU A 184 11.68 0.82 17.43
CA LEU A 184 12.95 1.31 17.92
C LEU A 184 13.40 0.59 19.19
N ASN A 185 12.48 0.28 20.10
CA ASN A 185 12.78 -0.46 21.33
C ASN A 185 13.30 -1.88 21.10
N LYS A 186 13.18 -2.43 19.89
CA LYS A 186 13.72 -3.74 19.52
C LYS A 186 15.21 -3.72 19.17
N THR A 187 15.81 -2.55 19.05
CA THR A 187 17.20 -2.41 18.62
C THR A 187 18.03 -1.52 19.54
N SER A 188 19.36 -1.58 19.43
CA SER A 188 20.26 -0.80 20.25
C SER A 188 20.14 0.71 20.05
N PRO A 189 20.49 1.56 21.05
CA PRO A 189 20.44 3.02 20.91
C PRO A 189 21.25 3.54 19.72
N GLU A 190 22.40 2.94 19.43
CA GLU A 190 23.20 3.27 18.24
C GLU A 190 22.40 3.03 16.96
N MET A 191 21.77 1.88 16.82
CA MET A 191 20.96 1.56 15.64
C MET A 191 19.71 2.40 15.55
N GLN A 192 19.11 2.80 16.67
CA GLN A 192 17.99 3.76 16.70
C GLN A 192 18.40 5.09 16.06
N GLN A 193 19.54 5.66 16.49
CA GLN A 193 20.04 6.93 15.93
C GLN A 193 20.37 6.80 14.44
N ARG A 194 21.02 5.72 14.04
CA ARG A 194 21.35 5.45 12.63
C ARG A 194 20.12 5.29 11.77
N PHE A 195 19.08 4.61 12.29
CA PHE A 195 17.80 4.49 11.60
C PHE A 195 17.09 5.84 11.46
N GLN A 196 17.10 6.69 12.50
CA GLN A 196 16.49 8.03 12.43
C GLN A 196 17.15 8.89 11.34
N THR A 197 18.49 8.86 11.22
CA THR A 197 19.19 9.54 10.12
C THR A 197 18.72 9.03 8.74
N LEU A 198 18.58 7.69 8.60
CA LEU A 198 18.12 7.09 7.35
C LEU A 198 16.65 7.43 7.06
N ARG A 199 15.81 7.41 8.08
CA ARG A 199 14.38 7.79 8.03
C ARG A 199 14.18 9.21 7.51
N GLU A 200 14.93 10.17 8.05
CA GLU A 200 14.87 11.58 7.62
C GLU A 200 15.21 11.72 6.13
N LYS A 201 16.27 11.03 5.67
CA LYS A 201 16.65 11.03 4.25
C LYS A 201 15.56 10.42 3.36
N ILE A 202 14.89 9.36 3.80
CA ILE A 202 13.79 8.72 3.05
C ILE A 202 12.60 9.67 2.93
N LEU A 203 12.18 10.29 4.02
CA LEU A 203 11.03 11.20 4.02
C LEU A 203 11.27 12.48 3.20
N GLN A 204 12.54 12.85 2.97
CA GLN A 204 12.91 13.99 2.11
C GLN A 204 12.88 13.66 0.61
N LEU A 205 12.75 12.38 0.20
CA LEU A 205 12.71 12.01 -1.23
C LEU A 205 11.46 12.55 -1.94
N SER A 206 10.32 12.54 -1.27
CA SER A 206 9.05 13.07 -1.79
C SER A 206 8.05 13.34 -0.66
N GLY A 207 7.23 14.38 -0.82
CA GLY A 207 6.10 14.66 0.10
C GLY A 207 4.97 13.62 0.02
N GLU A 208 4.99 12.73 -0.97
CA GLU A 208 3.98 11.67 -1.16
C GLU A 208 4.33 10.38 -0.39
N ILE A 209 5.50 10.32 0.25
CA ILE A 209 5.93 9.11 0.97
C ILE A 209 5.14 8.99 2.27
N GLU A 210 4.44 7.87 2.38
CA GLU A 210 3.75 7.44 3.60
C GLU A 210 4.68 6.50 4.40
N GLU A 211 4.92 6.82 5.67
CA GLU A 211 5.54 5.91 6.63
C GLU A 211 4.44 5.07 7.30
N ARG A 212 4.63 3.76 7.36
CA ARG A 212 3.73 2.81 8.01
C ARG A 212 4.47 2.03 9.08
N ASP A 213 4.24 2.40 10.32
CA ASP A 213 4.84 1.83 11.53
C ASP A 213 3.89 0.92 12.33
N THR A 214 2.65 0.81 11.88
CA THR A 214 1.55 0.11 12.59
C THR A 214 1.54 -1.41 12.39
N TYR A 215 2.52 -1.98 11.69
CA TYR A 215 2.66 -3.42 11.55
C TYR A 215 3.61 -4.01 12.60
N LYS A 216 3.26 -5.17 13.16
CA LYS A 216 4.11 -5.92 14.13
C LYS A 216 5.50 -6.24 13.56
N THR A 217 5.56 -6.51 12.28
CA THR A 217 6.78 -6.98 11.60
C THR A 217 7.81 -5.88 11.39
N GLY A 218 7.40 -4.62 11.19
CA GLY A 218 8.34 -3.54 10.92
C GLY A 218 7.71 -2.27 10.38
N ILE A 219 8.54 -1.36 9.92
CA ILE A 219 8.16 -0.07 9.34
C ILE A 219 8.35 -0.12 7.83
N ALA A 220 7.33 0.25 7.07
CA ALA A 220 7.37 0.34 5.61
C ALA A 220 7.23 1.78 5.13
N TYR A 221 7.90 2.11 4.02
CA TYR A 221 7.74 3.38 3.30
C TYR A 221 7.20 3.11 1.92
N ARG A 222 6.17 3.86 1.56
CA ARG A 222 5.45 3.67 0.29
C ARG A 222 5.01 4.98 -0.34
N THR A 223 4.72 4.91 -1.65
CA THR A 223 3.85 5.83 -2.38
C THR A 223 2.60 5.06 -2.80
N THR A 224 2.46 4.66 -4.06
CA THR A 224 1.43 3.68 -4.49
C THR A 224 1.75 2.27 -3.98
N LYS A 225 3.03 1.86 -4.08
CA LYS A 225 3.58 0.60 -3.58
C LYS A 225 4.63 0.87 -2.51
N SER A 226 4.89 -0.13 -1.66
CA SER A 226 6.03 -0.07 -0.73
C SER A 226 7.34 -0.27 -1.51
N PHE A 227 8.34 0.56 -1.22
CA PHE A 227 9.67 0.45 -1.82
C PHE A 227 10.74 0.00 -0.83
N VAL A 228 10.51 0.17 0.47
CA VAL A 228 11.40 -0.32 1.52
C VAL A 228 10.61 -0.68 2.77
N ARG A 229 11.01 -1.77 3.45
CA ARG A 229 10.54 -2.15 4.79
C ARG A 229 11.71 -2.45 5.70
N PHE A 230 11.61 -2.03 6.94
CA PHE A 230 12.59 -2.24 7.99
C PHE A 230 12.05 -3.20 9.04
N GLU A 231 12.78 -4.27 9.32
CA GLU A 231 12.49 -5.20 10.41
C GLU A 231 13.63 -5.13 11.44
N PHE A 232 13.28 -4.84 12.68
CA PHE A 232 14.22 -4.49 13.73
C PHE A 232 14.65 -5.71 14.52
N SER A 233 15.95 -5.82 14.75
CA SER A 233 16.58 -6.82 15.62
C SER A 233 17.52 -6.11 16.61
N PRO A 234 17.94 -6.75 17.72
CA PRO A 234 18.72 -6.08 18.74
C PRO A 234 20.01 -5.41 18.25
N THR A 235 20.68 -6.00 17.27
CA THR A 235 22.03 -5.57 16.82
C THR A 235 22.09 -5.11 15.35
N TRP A 236 21.01 -5.24 14.61
CA TRP A 236 20.94 -4.87 13.19
C TRP A 236 19.51 -4.70 12.73
N ILE A 237 19.31 -4.06 11.58
CA ILE A 237 18.01 -3.86 10.96
C ILE A 237 18.02 -4.53 9.59
N LYS A 238 17.01 -5.34 9.32
CA LYS A 238 16.75 -5.92 8.01
C LYS A 238 16.13 -4.85 7.13
N VAL A 239 16.71 -4.59 5.97
CA VAL A 239 16.20 -3.67 4.97
C VAL A 239 15.73 -4.49 3.79
N LEU A 240 14.43 -4.50 3.57
CA LEU A 240 13.78 -5.18 2.46
C LEU A 240 13.52 -4.17 1.35
N LEU A 241 13.95 -4.48 0.14
CA LEU A 241 13.93 -3.61 -1.02
C LEU A 241 13.11 -4.24 -2.15
N ARG A 242 12.54 -3.41 -3.05
CA ARG A 242 11.59 -3.85 -4.07
C ARG A 242 12.20 -4.80 -5.10
N ASP A 243 13.43 -4.53 -5.56
CA ASP A 243 14.07 -5.26 -6.65
C ASP A 243 15.07 -6.32 -6.16
N ARG A 244 15.46 -7.22 -7.07
CA ARG A 244 16.46 -8.29 -6.84
C ARG A 244 17.88 -7.79 -6.94
N SER A 245 18.13 -6.86 -7.85
CA SER A 245 19.45 -6.34 -8.15
C SER A 245 19.42 -4.82 -8.26
N TYR A 246 20.51 -4.22 -7.92
CA TYR A 246 20.71 -2.78 -7.89
C TYR A 246 21.98 -2.45 -8.69
N PRO A 247 21.87 -1.67 -9.78
CA PRO A 247 23.01 -1.35 -10.66
C PRO A 247 24.18 -0.73 -9.90
N ASP A 248 23.89 0.09 -8.86
CA ASP A 248 24.91 0.78 -8.08
C ASP A 248 25.30 0.01 -6.81
N ASP A 249 25.00 -1.31 -6.73
CA ASP A 249 25.43 -2.16 -5.59
C ASP A 249 26.83 -2.74 -5.81
N ASP A 250 27.84 -1.88 -5.93
CA ASP A 250 29.23 -2.26 -6.13
C ASP A 250 29.77 -3.15 -5.01
N ARG A 251 29.19 -3.01 -3.79
CA ARG A 251 29.58 -3.80 -2.60
C ARG A 251 28.84 -5.14 -2.52
N LYS A 252 27.92 -5.43 -3.43
CA LYS A 252 27.11 -6.66 -3.48
C LYS A 252 26.42 -6.98 -2.15
N LEU A 253 25.82 -5.95 -1.53
CA LEU A 253 25.17 -6.08 -0.22
C LEU A 253 23.74 -6.62 -0.36
N VAL A 254 23.09 -6.41 -1.50
CA VAL A 254 21.72 -6.87 -1.75
C VAL A 254 21.74 -8.37 -2.03
N LYS A 255 20.97 -9.10 -1.23
CA LYS A 255 20.70 -10.54 -1.44
C LYS A 255 19.34 -10.71 -2.08
N ASP A 256 19.26 -11.51 -3.14
CA ASP A 256 17.99 -11.94 -3.73
C ASP A 256 17.23 -12.84 -2.76
N ILE A 257 15.98 -12.49 -2.44
CA ILE A 257 15.09 -13.23 -1.55
C ILE A 257 13.76 -13.59 -2.24
N THR A 258 13.71 -13.56 -3.56
CA THR A 258 12.51 -13.78 -4.39
C THR A 258 11.73 -15.03 -4.01
N SER A 259 12.41 -16.07 -3.52
CA SER A 259 11.76 -17.32 -3.09
C SER A 259 10.96 -17.21 -1.79
N ASN A 260 11.15 -16.16 -1.02
CA ASN A 260 10.65 -16.06 0.35
C ASN A 260 9.63 -14.94 0.56
N GLU A 261 9.67 -13.90 -0.27
CA GLU A 261 8.89 -12.67 -0.04
C GLU A 261 8.22 -12.22 -1.34
N TRP A 262 6.96 -11.77 -1.23
CA TRP A 262 6.30 -11.05 -2.31
C TRP A 262 6.41 -9.55 -2.04
N GLY A 263 6.61 -8.78 -3.11
CA GLY A 263 6.71 -7.31 -3.02
C GLY A 263 8.08 -6.79 -2.58
N TYR A 264 8.91 -7.64 -1.98
CA TYR A 264 10.30 -7.32 -1.62
C TYR A 264 11.19 -8.45 -2.11
N LEU A 265 12.09 -8.14 -3.02
CA LEU A 265 12.91 -9.13 -3.71
C LEU A 265 14.39 -9.05 -3.31
N GLY A 266 14.80 -7.93 -2.73
CA GLY A 266 16.15 -7.69 -2.23
C GLY A 266 16.19 -7.51 -0.71
N LEU A 267 17.27 -7.98 -0.09
CA LEU A 267 17.53 -7.85 1.35
C LEU A 267 18.92 -7.32 1.61
N VAL A 268 19.01 -6.30 2.47
CA VAL A 268 20.28 -5.79 3.02
C VAL A 268 20.24 -5.85 4.54
N LYS A 269 21.38 -6.18 5.17
CA LYS A 269 21.56 -6.10 6.62
C LYS A 269 22.22 -4.77 6.98
N PHE A 270 21.44 -3.86 7.57
CA PHE A 270 21.94 -2.60 8.10
C PHE A 270 22.47 -2.81 9.52
N ARG A 271 23.77 -2.62 9.70
CA ARG A 271 24.53 -2.90 10.95
C ARG A 271 25.18 -1.61 11.48
N PRO A 272 25.72 -1.60 12.72
CA PRO A 272 26.42 -0.45 13.27
C PRO A 272 27.51 0.13 12.34
N GLY A 273 28.33 -0.70 11.73
CA GLY A 273 29.38 -0.27 10.79
C GLY A 273 28.95 -0.03 9.34
N SER A 274 27.66 -0.16 9.01
CA SER A 274 27.17 0.06 7.64
C SER A 274 27.25 1.53 7.25
N ASP A 275 27.63 1.81 6.01
CA ASP A 275 27.60 3.14 5.41
C ASP A 275 26.13 3.57 5.14
N ILE A 276 25.66 4.60 5.85
CA ILE A 276 24.27 5.06 5.77
C ILE A 276 23.97 5.61 4.37
N ASP A 277 24.89 6.36 3.76
CA ASP A 277 24.67 6.96 2.45
C ASP A 277 24.62 5.89 1.36
N TYR A 278 25.42 4.84 1.49
CA TYR A 278 25.35 3.70 0.59
C TYR A 278 24.00 2.95 0.70
N ILE A 279 23.57 2.64 1.93
CA ILE A 279 22.24 2.02 2.15
C ILE A 279 21.12 2.92 1.61
N PHE A 280 21.21 4.21 1.85
CA PHE A 280 20.24 5.17 1.31
C PHE A 280 20.23 5.20 -0.23
N GLY A 281 21.41 5.07 -0.86
CA GLY A 281 21.55 4.94 -2.32
C GLY A 281 20.76 3.75 -2.88
N LEU A 282 20.83 2.58 -2.22
CA LEU A 282 20.05 1.41 -2.59
C LEU A 282 18.54 1.63 -2.41
N ILE A 283 18.15 2.26 -1.30
CA ILE A 283 16.74 2.61 -1.04
C ILE A 283 16.22 3.59 -2.10
N LYS A 284 17.02 4.57 -2.50
CA LYS A 284 16.67 5.52 -3.56
C LYS A 284 16.48 4.84 -4.92
N GLN A 285 17.27 3.82 -5.25
CA GLN A 285 17.05 3.02 -6.45
C GLN A 285 15.73 2.25 -6.34
N SER A 286 15.45 1.62 -5.18
CA SER A 286 14.18 0.93 -4.92
C SER A 286 12.97 1.88 -5.00
N TYR A 287 13.10 3.12 -4.54
CA TYR A 287 12.08 4.16 -4.71
C TYR A 287 11.85 4.48 -6.19
N LYS A 288 12.92 4.67 -6.95
CA LYS A 288 12.84 4.99 -8.38
C LYS A 288 12.22 3.87 -9.23
N SER A 289 12.30 2.62 -8.80
CA SER A 289 11.72 1.50 -9.55
C SER A 289 10.20 1.43 -9.47
N ILE A 290 9.59 2.20 -8.55
CA ILE A 290 8.13 2.26 -8.36
C ILE A 290 7.54 3.65 -8.68
N SER A 291 8.39 4.62 -9.04
CA SER A 291 8.01 6.03 -9.31
C SER A 291 7.63 6.25 -10.76
#